data_36cf83276dd32263477d799e9003f28b
#
_entry.id   36cf83276dd32263477d799e9003f28b
#
_cell.length_a   1.000
_cell.length_b   1.000
_cell.length_c   1.000
_cell.angle_alpha   90.00
_cell.angle_beta   90.00
_cell.angle_gamma   90.00
#
_symmetry.space_group_name_H-M   'P 1'
#
loop_
_entity.id
_entity.type
_entity.pdbx_description
1 polymer ?
#
loop_
_entity_poly.entity_id
_entity_poly.type
_entity_poly.pdbx_seq_one_letter_code
_entity_poly.pdbx_strand_id
1 'polypeptide(L)'
;RSTPIKSSAASDVYKRQADKVLGRVAVEAANILRGKNKTIFTPHVDCGDFVIIVNADKVVLTGNKENAKIYTRFSGYVGGKQVDTPRKIRARRPELLLELAVKGMVPHTRLGRQQMTKLKVYAGACHPHEAQQPTAITL
;
A
#
# COMPACT_ATOMS: atom_id res chain seq x y z
N ARG A 1 22.25 -20.49 9.29
CA ARG A 1 20.99 -20.81 8.63
C ARG A 1 19.89 -20.06 9.37
N SER A 2 19.49 -18.93 8.89
CA SER A 2 18.21 -18.40 9.27
C SER A 2 17.16 -19.37 8.72
N THR A 3 16.63 -20.25 9.59
CA THR A 3 15.33 -20.82 9.35
C THR A 3 14.43 -19.64 9.02
N PRO A 4 13.72 -19.62 7.89
CA PRO A 4 12.63 -18.68 7.76
C PRO A 4 11.77 -18.96 8.98
N ILE A 5 11.68 -17.99 9.88
CA ILE A 5 10.60 -17.96 10.82
C ILE A 5 9.40 -18.00 9.90
N LYS A 6 8.79 -19.17 9.77
CA LYS A 6 7.42 -19.24 9.33
C LYS A 6 6.72 -18.36 10.33
N SER A 7 6.55 -17.10 10.00
CA SER A 7 5.58 -16.29 10.68
C SER A 7 4.32 -17.08 10.53
N SER A 8 4.02 -17.82 11.55
CA SER A 8 2.78 -18.52 11.74
C SER A 8 1.72 -17.49 11.42
N ALA A 9 0.92 -17.81 10.42
CA ALA A 9 -0.12 -16.95 9.94
C ALA A 9 0.42 -15.55 9.61
N ALA A 10 0.91 -15.36 8.39
CA ALA A 10 0.70 -14.11 7.73
C ALA A 10 -0.79 -13.82 7.89
N SER A 11 -1.13 -13.01 8.86
CA SER A 11 -2.48 -12.50 8.98
C SER A 11 -2.64 -11.57 7.79
N ASP A 12 -3.10 -12.13 6.67
CA ASP A 12 -3.42 -11.38 5.49
C ASP A 12 -4.53 -10.42 5.88
N VAL A 13 -4.14 -9.19 6.16
CA VAL A 13 -5.05 -8.17 6.64
C VAL A 13 -5.89 -7.67 5.48
N TYR A 14 -7.14 -8.08 5.46
CA TYR A 14 -8.14 -7.63 4.52
C TYR A 14 -8.73 -6.29 4.97
N LYS A 15 -8.53 -5.23 4.17
CA LYS A 15 -9.10 -3.91 4.48
C LYS A 15 -10.15 -3.49 3.45
N ARG A 16 -11.37 -3.29 3.89
CA ARG A 16 -12.40 -2.62 3.10
C ARG A 16 -12.20 -1.12 3.21
N GLN A 17 -11.90 -0.46 2.10
CA GLN A 17 -11.49 0.95 2.04
C GLN A 17 -12.53 1.88 1.40
N ALA A 18 -13.79 1.46 1.36
CA ALA A 18 -14.83 2.37 0.89
C ALA A 18 -14.89 3.64 1.77
N ASP A 19 -14.83 4.80 1.14
CA ASP A 19 -14.95 6.13 1.76
C ASP A 19 -13.92 6.52 2.81
N LYS A 20 -12.75 5.85 2.84
CA LYS A 20 -11.64 6.20 3.74
C LYS A 20 -10.65 7.15 3.08
N VAL A 21 -10.04 8.01 3.90
CA VAL A 21 -9.02 8.96 3.44
C VAL A 21 -7.73 8.24 3.07
N LEU A 22 -7.21 8.51 1.86
CA LEU A 22 -6.01 7.88 1.29
C LEU A 22 -4.82 7.81 2.26
N GLY A 23 -4.48 8.94 2.88
CA GLY A 23 -3.31 9.03 3.76
C GLY A 23 -3.44 8.17 5.01
N ARG A 24 -4.61 8.11 5.62
CA ARG A 24 -4.86 7.29 6.83
C ARG A 24 -4.75 5.80 6.52
N VAL A 25 -5.34 5.37 5.42
CA VAL A 25 -5.23 3.99 4.93
C VAL A 25 -3.77 3.62 4.70
N ALA A 26 -3.02 4.51 4.05
CA ALA A 26 -1.61 4.27 3.75
C ALA A 26 -0.74 4.17 5.01
N VAL A 27 -1.00 4.98 6.04
CA VAL A 27 -0.30 4.91 7.34
C VAL A 27 -0.48 3.55 8.00
N GLU A 28 -1.72 3.09 8.09
CA GLU A 28 -2.03 1.79 8.69
C GLU A 28 -1.39 0.62 7.92
N ALA A 29 -1.51 0.66 6.60
CA ALA A 29 -0.88 -0.33 5.73
C ALA A 29 0.64 -0.34 5.91
N ALA A 30 1.29 0.82 5.94
CA ALA A 30 2.73 0.93 6.15
C ALA A 30 3.17 0.40 7.52
N ASN A 31 2.40 0.67 8.58
CA ASN A 31 2.69 0.17 9.92
C ASN A 31 2.64 -1.37 9.99
N ILE A 32 1.66 -1.98 9.34
CA ILE A 32 1.52 -3.44 9.28
C ILE A 32 2.63 -4.06 8.43
N LEU A 33 2.94 -3.48 7.26
CA LEU A 33 4.02 -3.95 6.39
C LEU A 33 5.40 -3.91 7.07
N ARG A 34 5.65 -2.89 7.89
CA ARG A 34 6.88 -2.77 8.68
C ARG A 34 6.88 -3.62 9.93
N GLY A 35 5.73 -4.08 10.39
CA GLY A 35 5.58 -4.84 11.62
C GLY A 35 5.63 -4.00 12.89
N LYS A 36 5.40 -2.70 12.82
CA LYS A 36 5.41 -1.79 14.00
C LYS A 36 4.35 -2.11 15.04
N ASN A 37 3.31 -2.81 14.66
CA ASN A 37 2.24 -3.27 15.56
C ASN A 37 2.62 -4.51 16.38
N LYS A 38 3.78 -5.10 16.09
CA LYS A 38 4.26 -6.31 16.78
C LYS A 38 5.33 -5.96 17.82
N THR A 39 5.34 -6.74 18.92
CA THR A 39 6.36 -6.61 19.97
C THR A 39 7.76 -7.05 19.50
N ILE A 40 7.82 -7.92 18.51
CA ILE A 40 9.07 -8.42 17.92
C ILE A 40 9.68 -7.47 16.87
N PHE A 41 9.13 -6.26 16.71
CA PHE A 41 9.62 -5.30 15.72
C PHE A 41 11.11 -5.04 15.87
N THR A 42 11.84 -5.28 14.79
CA THR A 42 13.29 -5.03 14.68
C THR A 42 13.55 -4.26 13.39
N PRO A 43 14.18 -3.07 13.41
CA PRO A 43 14.30 -2.20 12.24
C PRO A 43 15.06 -2.83 11.06
N HIS A 44 15.97 -3.74 11.29
CA HIS A 44 16.79 -4.38 10.26
C HIS A 44 16.25 -5.75 9.78
N VAL A 45 15.13 -6.20 10.34
CA VAL A 45 14.50 -7.48 9.99
C VAL A 45 13.09 -7.22 9.49
N ASP A 46 12.67 -7.99 8.49
CA ASP A 46 11.31 -7.94 7.97
C ASP A 46 10.36 -8.74 8.87
N CYS A 47 9.70 -8.04 9.79
CA CYS A 47 8.74 -8.60 10.74
C CYS A 47 7.28 -8.34 10.34
N GLY A 48 7.03 -7.68 9.22
CA GLY A 48 5.70 -7.27 8.79
C GLY A 48 4.87 -8.40 8.20
N ASP A 49 3.57 -8.16 8.09
CA ASP A 49 2.58 -9.06 7.51
C ASP A 49 2.22 -8.65 6.09
N PHE A 50 1.60 -9.57 5.35
CA PHE A 50 0.98 -9.27 4.07
C PHE A 50 -0.27 -8.40 4.27
N VAL A 51 -0.46 -7.44 3.39
CA VAL A 51 -1.60 -6.51 3.43
C VAL A 51 -2.35 -6.57 2.11
N ILE A 52 -3.65 -6.80 2.19
CA ILE A 52 -4.55 -6.76 1.04
C ILE A 52 -5.49 -5.58 1.21
N ILE A 53 -5.48 -4.67 0.24
CA ILE A 53 -6.38 -3.52 0.21
C ILE A 53 -7.37 -3.72 -0.93
N VAL A 54 -8.65 -3.60 -0.64
CA VAL A 54 -9.72 -3.68 -1.65
C VAL A 54 -10.48 -2.38 -1.74
N ASN A 55 -11.26 -2.20 -2.80
CA ASN A 55 -11.99 -0.97 -3.10
C ASN A 55 -11.08 0.28 -3.19
N ALA A 56 -9.92 0.13 -3.83
CA ALA A 56 -8.99 1.24 -4.03
C ALA A 56 -9.58 2.38 -4.90
N ASP A 57 -10.57 2.08 -5.71
CA ASP A 57 -11.32 3.05 -6.51
C ASP A 57 -12.14 4.04 -5.66
N LYS A 58 -12.58 3.62 -4.47
CA LYS A 58 -13.45 4.38 -3.57
C LYS A 58 -12.71 5.17 -2.49
N VAL A 59 -11.40 5.20 -2.54
CA VAL A 59 -10.58 5.97 -1.59
C VAL A 59 -10.77 7.47 -1.81
N VAL A 60 -10.95 8.22 -0.73
CA VAL A 60 -11.25 9.64 -0.77
C VAL A 60 -9.99 10.48 -0.62
N LEU A 61 -9.88 11.53 -1.42
CA LEU A 61 -8.91 12.61 -1.25
C LEU A 61 -9.63 13.86 -0.72
N THR A 62 -9.12 14.44 0.35
CA THR A 62 -9.73 15.61 0.98
C THR A 62 -9.43 16.91 0.21
N GLY A 63 -10.34 17.89 0.29
CA GLY A 63 -10.19 19.17 -0.38
C GLY A 63 -10.15 19.04 -1.89
N ASN A 64 -9.38 19.91 -2.55
CA ASN A 64 -9.23 19.94 -4.02
C ASN A 64 -8.05 19.08 -4.54
N LYS A 65 -7.57 18.13 -3.77
CA LYS A 65 -6.40 17.30 -4.15
C LYS A 65 -6.62 16.47 -5.41
N GLU A 66 -7.84 16.10 -5.70
CA GLU A 66 -8.19 15.32 -6.89
C GLU A 66 -7.72 15.99 -8.19
N ASN A 67 -7.79 17.33 -8.24
CA ASN A 67 -7.39 18.11 -9.41
C ASN A 67 -6.08 18.87 -9.20
N ALA A 68 -5.74 19.24 -7.97
CA ALA A 68 -4.61 20.12 -7.66
C ALA A 68 -3.31 19.36 -7.35
N LYS A 69 -3.40 18.16 -6.78
CA LYS A 69 -2.21 17.35 -6.47
C LYS A 69 -1.55 16.88 -7.76
N ILE A 70 -0.21 16.92 -7.79
CA ILE A 70 0.58 16.56 -8.95
C ILE A 70 1.50 15.39 -8.60
N TYR A 71 1.46 14.35 -9.44
CA TYR A 71 2.43 13.26 -9.44
C TYR A 71 3.37 13.44 -10.63
N THR A 72 4.66 13.54 -10.35
CA THR A 72 5.68 13.79 -11.36
C THR A 72 6.47 12.53 -11.65
N ARG A 73 6.68 12.22 -12.91
CA ARG A 73 7.51 11.11 -13.37
C ARG A 73 8.45 11.60 -14.45
N PHE A 74 9.68 11.08 -14.47
CA PHE A 74 10.71 11.41 -15.44
C PHE A 74 11.05 10.18 -16.27
N SER A 75 11.13 10.32 -17.59
CA SER A 75 11.53 9.25 -18.50
C SER A 75 13.06 9.11 -18.62
N GLY A 76 13.84 10.05 -18.11
CA GLY A 76 15.29 10.11 -18.25
C GLY A 76 15.80 10.88 -19.47
N TYR A 77 14.92 11.27 -20.38
CA TYR A 77 15.25 12.11 -21.53
C TYR A 77 15.04 13.59 -21.23
N VAL A 78 15.73 14.46 -21.97
CA VAL A 78 15.50 15.92 -21.91
C VAL A 78 14.04 16.23 -22.27
N GLY A 79 13.36 17.01 -21.40
CA GLY A 79 11.93 17.30 -21.57
C GLY A 79 11.00 16.12 -21.24
N GLY A 80 11.51 15.03 -20.69
CA GLY A 80 10.76 13.82 -20.36
C GLY A 80 9.96 13.86 -19.05
N LYS A 81 9.69 15.06 -18.52
CA LYS A 81 8.83 15.24 -17.34
C LYS A 81 7.37 14.95 -17.69
N GLN A 82 6.77 14.00 -17.02
CA GLN A 82 5.35 13.70 -17.11
C GLN A 82 4.65 14.09 -15.81
N VAL A 83 3.50 14.72 -15.94
CA VAL A 83 2.70 15.22 -14.83
C VAL A 83 1.31 14.59 -14.90
N ASP A 84 0.94 13.88 -13.84
CA ASP A 84 -0.36 13.25 -13.71
C ASP A 84 -1.10 13.81 -12.48
N THR A 85 -2.39 14.02 -12.61
CA THR A 85 -3.28 14.34 -11.47
C THR A 85 -3.90 13.05 -10.92
N PRO A 86 -4.33 13.03 -9.64
CA PRO A 86 -5.02 11.87 -9.07
C PRO A 86 -6.23 11.43 -9.90
N ARG A 87 -6.96 12.38 -10.47
CA ARG A 87 -8.10 12.11 -11.37
C ARG A 87 -7.69 11.26 -12.58
N LYS A 88 -6.59 11.61 -13.24
CA LYS A 88 -6.07 10.84 -14.39
C LYS A 88 -5.58 9.45 -13.98
N ILE A 89 -4.90 9.37 -12.84
CA ILE A 89 -4.40 8.10 -12.31
C ILE A 89 -5.57 7.18 -11.94
N ARG A 90 -6.60 7.71 -11.29
CA ARG A 90 -7.79 6.94 -10.91
C ARG A 90 -8.54 6.39 -12.13
N ALA A 91 -8.63 7.17 -13.20
CA ALA A 91 -9.27 6.72 -14.45
C ALA A 91 -8.51 5.58 -15.13
N ARG A 92 -7.18 5.57 -15.02
CA ARG A 92 -6.32 4.57 -15.66
C ARG A 92 -6.03 3.36 -14.77
N ARG A 93 -5.59 3.61 -13.55
CA ARG A 93 -5.17 2.59 -12.58
C ARG A 93 -5.34 3.10 -11.15
N PRO A 94 -6.50 2.88 -10.52
CA PRO A 94 -6.79 3.42 -9.20
C PRO A 94 -5.90 2.86 -8.09
N GLU A 95 -5.39 1.63 -8.22
CA GLU A 95 -4.49 1.00 -7.26
C GLU A 95 -3.19 1.79 -7.07
N LEU A 96 -2.72 2.44 -8.13
CA LEU A 96 -1.46 3.17 -8.13
C LEU A 96 -1.45 4.32 -7.09
N LEU A 97 -2.58 4.94 -6.80
CA LEU A 97 -2.67 6.01 -5.79
C LEU A 97 -2.27 5.50 -4.40
N LEU A 98 -2.79 4.34 -4.00
CA LEU A 98 -2.46 3.72 -2.72
C LEU A 98 -1.03 3.17 -2.71
N GLU A 99 -0.61 2.52 -3.79
CA GLU A 99 0.75 2.02 -3.91
C GLU A 99 1.79 3.13 -3.73
N LEU A 100 1.60 4.29 -4.36
CA LEU A 100 2.48 5.45 -4.24
C LEU A 100 2.47 6.04 -2.82
N ALA A 101 1.29 6.13 -2.20
CA ALA A 101 1.16 6.65 -0.85
C ALA A 101 1.88 5.75 0.17
N VAL A 102 1.69 4.45 0.10
CA VAL A 102 2.37 3.48 0.98
C VAL A 102 3.87 3.45 0.72
N LYS A 103 4.29 3.47 -0.55
CA LYS A 103 5.71 3.52 -0.93
C LYS A 103 6.43 4.73 -0.33
N GLY A 104 5.78 5.88 -0.28
CA GLY A 104 6.32 7.08 0.35
C GLY A 104 6.47 6.97 1.87
N MET A 105 5.71 6.10 2.52
CA MET A 105 5.71 5.90 3.98
C MET A 105 6.61 4.75 4.44
N VAL A 106 7.00 3.87 3.54
CA VAL A 106 7.93 2.76 3.80
C VAL A 106 9.36 3.22 3.53
N PRO A 107 10.39 2.79 4.28
CA PRO A 107 11.78 3.16 4.02
C PRO A 107 12.25 2.81 2.60
N HIS A 108 13.06 3.69 2.00
CA HIS A 108 13.59 3.51 0.64
C HIS A 108 14.88 2.67 0.62
N THR A 109 14.87 1.55 1.32
CA THR A 109 16.00 0.62 1.42
C THR A 109 15.68 -0.71 0.74
N ARG A 110 16.65 -1.62 0.69
CA ARG A 110 16.40 -2.99 0.23
C ARG A 110 15.28 -3.67 1.02
N LEU A 111 15.31 -3.51 2.35
CA LEU A 111 14.27 -4.04 3.23
C LEU A 111 12.90 -3.43 2.93
N GLY A 112 12.84 -2.13 2.72
CA GLY A 112 11.60 -1.45 2.34
C GLY A 112 11.02 -1.94 1.01
N ARG A 113 11.85 -2.25 0.02
CA ARG A 113 11.40 -2.85 -1.24
C ARG A 113 10.82 -4.24 -1.04
N GLN A 114 11.42 -5.06 -0.18
CA GLN A 114 10.86 -6.37 0.18
C GLN A 114 9.53 -6.23 0.91
N GLN A 115 9.40 -5.27 1.81
CA GLN A 115 8.14 -4.98 2.50
C GLN A 115 7.04 -4.57 1.52
N MET A 116 7.36 -3.78 0.50
CA MET A 116 6.40 -3.36 -0.53
C MET A 116 5.88 -4.53 -1.38
N THR A 117 6.62 -5.61 -1.55
CA THR A 117 6.13 -6.80 -2.28
C THR A 117 4.98 -7.51 -1.56
N LYS A 118 4.85 -7.30 -0.26
CA LYS A 118 3.76 -7.85 0.57
C LYS A 118 2.45 -7.06 0.46
N LEU A 119 2.49 -5.89 -0.16
CA LEU A 119 1.28 -5.08 -0.40
C LEU A 119 0.58 -5.56 -1.67
N LYS A 120 -0.70 -5.88 -1.55
CA LYS A 120 -1.59 -6.21 -2.67
C LYS A 120 -2.77 -5.25 -2.66
N VAL A 121 -2.96 -4.53 -3.74
CA VAL A 121 -4.03 -3.54 -3.87
C VAL A 121 -4.96 -3.93 -5.01
N TYR A 122 -6.25 -3.91 -4.77
CA TYR A 122 -7.30 -4.24 -5.75
C TYR A 122 -8.32 -3.10 -5.84
N ALA A 123 -8.67 -2.74 -7.06
CA ALA A 123 -9.66 -1.68 -7.30
C ALA A 123 -11.06 -2.09 -6.86
N GLY A 124 -11.44 -3.34 -7.12
CA GLY A 124 -12.75 -3.89 -6.76
C GLY A 124 -12.80 -4.50 -5.36
N ALA A 125 -13.94 -5.10 -5.06
CA ALA A 125 -14.18 -5.76 -3.77
C ALA A 125 -13.64 -7.21 -3.71
N CYS A 126 -13.31 -7.81 -4.87
CA CYS A 126 -12.83 -9.18 -4.97
C CYS A 126 -11.31 -9.26 -4.89
N HIS A 127 -10.80 -10.31 -4.27
CA HIS A 127 -9.36 -10.62 -4.24
C HIS A 127 -9.14 -12.14 -4.41
N PRO A 128 -8.02 -12.59 -5.01
CA PRO A 128 -7.75 -14.01 -5.26
C PRO A 128 -7.13 -14.73 -4.04
N HIS A 129 -7.17 -14.14 -2.85
CA HIS A 129 -6.47 -14.65 -1.66
C HIS A 129 -7.39 -15.36 -0.65
N GLU A 130 -8.50 -15.92 -1.09
CA GLU A 130 -9.46 -16.62 -0.20
C GLU A 130 -8.83 -17.82 0.51
N ALA A 131 -7.94 -18.55 -0.16
CA ALA A 131 -7.25 -19.70 0.43
C ALA A 131 -6.35 -19.34 1.61
N GLN A 132 -5.89 -18.10 1.70
CA GLN A 132 -5.04 -17.60 2.79
C GLN A 132 -5.84 -17.14 4.02
N GLN A 133 -7.18 -17.10 3.91
CA GLN A 133 -8.10 -16.71 4.98
C GLN A 133 -7.71 -15.39 5.68
N PRO A 134 -7.66 -14.27 4.92
CA PRO A 134 -7.24 -13.00 5.48
C PRO A 134 -8.21 -12.51 6.57
N THR A 135 -7.66 -11.97 7.64
CA THR A 135 -8.46 -11.34 8.71
C THR A 135 -8.86 -9.93 8.32
N ALA A 136 -10.16 -9.61 8.42
CA ALA A 136 -10.66 -8.28 8.11
C ALA A 136 -10.31 -7.30 9.24
N ILE A 137 -9.64 -6.19 8.90
CA ILE A 137 -9.45 -5.07 9.81
C ILE A 137 -10.28 -3.89 9.32
N THR A 138 -11.10 -3.35 10.19
CA THR A 138 -11.85 -2.11 9.97
C THR A 138 -11.06 -0.94 10.54
N LEU A 139 -10.91 0.12 9.77
CA LEU A 139 -10.29 1.39 10.19
C LEU A 139 -11.32 2.32 10.77
#